data_3a950512d2c5d129175c3fb2c736763a
#
_entry.id   3a950512d2c5d129175c3fb2c736763a
#
_cell.length_a   1.000
_cell.length_b   1.000
_cell.length_c   1.000
_cell.angle_alpha   90.00
_cell.angle_beta   90.00
_cell.angle_gamma   90.00
#
_symmetry.space_group_name_H-M   'P 1'
#
loop_
_entity.id
_entity.type
_entity.pdbx_description
1 polymer ?
#
loop_
_entity_poly.entity_id
_entity_poly.type
_entity_poly.pdbx_seq_one_letter_code
_entity_poly.pdbx_strand_id
1 'polypeptide(L)'
;MTVLLGITFVVACGSSSDETSSSVVPSSVQSNAPATAVSTSVATTSTLPPTTSIPDPTSTILFDFSNQDETSDWFNQNDTVMGGVSDSASTWVDGQLVFSGNLSLDNNGGFTSTFGPINDQLPTLMSGAEAIVVTARGDGKTYLMQIRNYDNTRYIQRFTTVADVEQDYVLPLADFESVDWRLSVIPNATPIDTTTIGQLGFYLLDKQVGPFEIAISSIRTSIN
;
A
#
# COMPACT_ATOMS: atom_id res chain seq x y z
N MET A 1 -41.37 -19.89 -35.71
CA MET A 1 -42.64 -19.77 -34.98
C MET A 1 -42.35 -18.92 -33.75
N THR A 2 -42.74 -17.66 -33.90
CA THR A 2 -42.37 -16.53 -33.04
C THR A 2 -43.39 -16.42 -31.89
N VAL A 3 -42.97 -16.29 -30.67
CA VAL A 3 -43.85 -15.78 -29.60
C VAL A 3 -43.11 -14.69 -28.86
N LEU A 4 -43.64 -13.49 -29.03
CA LEU A 4 -43.28 -12.26 -28.36
C LEU A 4 -44.19 -12.11 -27.14
N LEU A 5 -43.66 -11.94 -25.95
CA LEU A 5 -44.47 -11.58 -24.79
C LEU A 5 -43.90 -10.28 -24.17
N GLY A 6 -44.65 -9.22 -24.41
CA GLY A 6 -44.40 -7.89 -23.80
C GLY A 6 -45.00 -7.83 -22.39
N ILE A 7 -44.29 -7.20 -21.47
CA ILE A 7 -44.79 -6.78 -20.16
C ILE A 7 -44.64 -5.28 -20.02
N THR A 8 -45.78 -4.66 -19.84
CA THR A 8 -46.00 -3.20 -19.66
C THR A 8 -45.73 -2.80 -18.21
N PHE A 9 -44.92 -1.76 -18.00
CA PHE A 9 -44.74 -1.12 -16.71
C PHE A 9 -45.77 0.02 -16.53
N VAL A 10 -46.46 -0.04 -15.41
CA VAL A 10 -47.36 1.04 -14.93
C VAL A 10 -46.57 1.95 -14.00
N VAL A 11 -46.59 3.25 -14.32
CA VAL A 11 -46.09 4.34 -13.49
C VAL A 11 -47.21 4.77 -12.56
N ALA A 12 -46.95 4.88 -11.28
CA ALA A 12 -47.82 5.58 -10.32
C ALA A 12 -47.04 6.73 -9.68
N CYS A 13 -47.48 7.94 -10.02
CA CYS A 13 -47.16 9.18 -9.31
C CYS A 13 -48.04 9.27 -8.04
N GLY A 14 -47.44 9.76 -6.97
CA GLY A 14 -48.15 10.19 -5.78
C GLY A 14 -47.44 11.38 -5.16
N SER A 15 -48.06 12.54 -5.31
CA SER A 15 -47.65 13.86 -4.79
C SER A 15 -48.29 14.19 -3.47
N SER A 16 -47.73 15.23 -2.84
CA SER A 16 -48.34 16.22 -1.87
C SER A 16 -48.16 15.87 -0.39
N SER A 17 -47.96 16.82 0.49
CA SER A 17 -47.80 18.29 0.53
C SER A 17 -47.63 18.70 2.00
N ASP A 18 -46.86 19.78 2.23
CA ASP A 18 -47.06 20.89 3.18
C ASP A 18 -47.49 20.59 4.64
N GLU A 19 -46.93 21.25 5.59
CA GLU A 19 -47.03 22.65 6.05
C GLU A 19 -46.09 22.93 7.25
N THR A 20 -45.42 24.01 7.20
CA THR A 20 -45.35 25.29 7.93
C THR A 20 -45.24 25.35 9.46
N SER A 21 -44.31 26.23 9.84
CA SER A 21 -44.42 27.31 10.86
C SER A 21 -44.14 26.95 12.31
N SER A 22 -43.23 27.60 13.06
CA SER A 22 -43.22 28.99 13.43
C SER A 22 -42.09 29.27 14.43
N SER A 23 -41.48 30.40 14.25
CA SER A 23 -40.67 31.21 15.13
C SER A 23 -41.04 31.26 16.61
N VAL A 24 -40.02 31.30 17.50
CA VAL A 24 -40.01 32.24 18.65
C VAL A 24 -38.53 32.47 19.08
N VAL A 25 -38.09 33.73 19.01
CA VAL A 25 -37.02 34.28 19.83
C VAL A 25 -37.68 35.00 21.00
N PRO A 26 -37.08 34.99 22.21
CA PRO A 26 -36.53 36.24 22.68
C PRO A 26 -35.24 36.19 23.55
N SER A 27 -34.47 37.21 23.37
CA SER A 27 -33.87 38.15 24.31
C SER A 27 -32.87 37.69 25.39
N SER A 28 -31.67 38.14 25.17
CA SER A 28 -30.72 38.84 26.03
C SER A 28 -30.84 38.77 27.55
N VAL A 29 -29.73 38.31 28.16
CA VAL A 29 -29.22 38.87 29.43
C VAL A 29 -27.70 38.97 29.36
N GLN A 30 -27.27 40.22 29.49
CA GLN A 30 -25.88 40.63 29.62
C GLN A 30 -25.46 40.50 31.09
N SER A 31 -24.33 39.88 31.39
CA SER A 31 -23.68 40.08 32.70
C SER A 31 -22.17 39.98 32.54
N ASN A 32 -21.57 41.00 33.14
CA ASN A 32 -20.21 41.48 33.15
C ASN A 32 -19.09 40.45 33.45
N ALA A 33 -17.95 40.76 32.86
CA ALA A 33 -16.61 40.20 33.07
C ALA A 33 -16.07 40.36 34.51
N PRO A 34 -14.99 39.60 34.85
CA PRO A 34 -13.72 40.29 34.86
C PRO A 34 -12.59 39.52 34.09
N ALA A 35 -11.70 40.34 33.60
CA ALA A 35 -10.51 39.97 32.85
C ALA A 35 -9.54 39.10 33.68
N THR A 36 -9.17 37.96 33.13
CA THR A 36 -8.03 37.21 33.62
C THR A 36 -6.99 37.10 32.51
N ALA A 37 -5.77 37.46 32.85
CA ALA A 37 -4.62 37.61 31.98
C ALA A 37 -4.35 36.36 31.12
N VAL A 38 -4.29 36.55 29.82
CA VAL A 38 -3.80 35.54 28.87
C VAL A 38 -2.29 35.51 28.92
N SER A 39 -1.75 34.42 29.51
CA SER A 39 -0.35 34.09 29.40
C SER A 39 -0.13 33.44 28.02
N THR A 40 0.46 34.20 27.09
CA THR A 40 0.82 33.74 25.75
C THR A 40 2.02 32.82 25.87
N SER A 41 1.78 31.50 25.96
CA SER A 41 2.81 30.51 25.76
C SER A 41 3.15 30.44 24.29
N VAL A 42 4.29 30.98 23.89
CA VAL A 42 4.87 30.79 22.56
C VAL A 42 5.35 29.35 22.46
N ALA A 43 4.58 28.52 21.78
CA ALA A 43 5.05 27.19 21.38
C ALA A 43 6.12 27.38 20.30
N THR A 44 7.38 27.23 20.69
CA THR A 44 8.50 27.09 19.76
C THR A 44 8.34 25.73 19.04
N THR A 45 7.81 25.76 17.82
CA THR A 45 7.82 24.62 16.93
C THR A 45 9.27 24.38 16.52
N SER A 46 9.94 23.45 17.20
CA SER A 46 11.25 22.94 16.78
C SER A 46 11.04 22.09 15.53
N THR A 47 11.19 22.70 14.36
CA THR A 47 11.28 21.98 13.10
C THR A 47 12.66 21.34 13.06
N LEU A 48 12.73 20.04 13.40
CA LEU A 48 13.91 19.23 13.13
C LEU A 48 14.09 19.20 11.60
N PRO A 49 15.32 19.46 11.09
CA PRO A 49 15.59 19.28 9.67
C PRO A 49 15.37 17.80 9.30
N PRO A 50 14.94 17.50 8.03
CA PRO A 50 14.82 16.12 7.57
C PRO A 50 16.18 15.44 7.77
N THR A 51 16.17 14.34 8.50
CA THR A 51 17.36 13.51 8.67
C THR A 51 17.63 12.89 7.31
N THR A 52 18.55 13.48 6.55
CA THR A 52 19.13 12.83 5.39
C THR A 52 19.92 11.64 5.92
N SER A 53 19.34 10.45 5.83
CA SER A 53 20.06 9.23 6.15
C SER A 53 21.21 9.09 5.15
N ILE A 54 22.45 9.20 5.66
CA ILE A 54 23.65 8.85 4.89
C ILE A 54 23.51 7.36 4.58
N PRO A 55 23.61 6.93 3.29
CA PRO A 55 23.54 5.51 2.96
C PRO A 55 24.62 4.77 3.77
N ASP A 56 24.21 3.71 4.47
CA ASP A 56 25.15 2.79 5.12
C ASP A 56 26.10 2.25 4.04
N PRO A 57 27.44 2.34 4.21
CA PRO A 57 28.40 1.86 3.21
C PRO A 57 28.25 0.36 2.90
N THR A 58 27.43 -0.36 3.64
CA THR A 58 27.11 -1.78 3.47
C THR A 58 25.80 -2.04 2.74
N SER A 59 25.15 -1.01 2.16
CA SER A 59 23.89 -1.16 1.46
C SER A 59 24.01 -0.86 -0.04
N THR A 60 23.33 -1.66 -0.87
CA THR A 60 23.22 -1.45 -2.32
C THR A 60 21.77 -1.11 -2.66
N ILE A 61 21.55 -0.01 -3.38
CA ILE A 61 20.22 0.38 -3.86
C ILE A 61 19.80 -0.57 -4.98
N LEU A 62 18.58 -1.13 -4.86
CA LEU A 62 17.91 -1.93 -5.87
C LEU A 62 16.93 -1.08 -6.68
N PHE A 63 16.17 -0.21 -6.01
CA PHE A 63 15.23 0.76 -6.58
C PHE A 63 15.26 2.06 -5.76
N ASP A 64 15.45 3.20 -6.43
CA ASP A 64 15.39 4.53 -5.85
C ASP A 64 14.26 5.33 -6.51
N PHE A 65 13.13 5.41 -5.84
CA PHE A 65 11.94 6.07 -6.38
C PHE A 65 11.99 7.59 -6.31
N SER A 66 13.08 8.20 -5.82
CA SER A 66 13.34 9.63 -6.04
C SER A 66 13.45 9.95 -7.54
N ASN A 67 13.83 8.96 -8.36
CA ASN A 67 13.77 8.99 -9.81
C ASN A 67 12.43 8.42 -10.31
N GLN A 68 11.63 9.24 -10.99
CA GLN A 68 10.34 8.84 -11.54
C GLN A 68 10.44 7.68 -12.54
N ASP A 69 11.53 7.59 -13.30
CA ASP A 69 11.72 6.55 -14.32
C ASP A 69 11.73 5.15 -13.72
N GLU A 70 12.14 5.01 -12.44
CA GLU A 70 12.13 3.73 -11.71
C GLU A 70 10.73 3.16 -11.47
N THR A 71 9.67 3.97 -11.63
CA THR A 71 8.28 3.52 -11.47
C THR A 71 7.62 3.12 -12.77
N SER A 72 8.18 3.48 -13.93
CA SER A 72 7.52 3.39 -15.23
C SER A 72 7.16 1.95 -15.63
N ASP A 73 7.96 0.98 -15.23
CA ASP A 73 7.81 -0.43 -15.58
C ASP A 73 7.16 -1.27 -14.45
N TRP A 74 6.71 -0.61 -13.38
CA TRP A 74 5.91 -1.28 -12.36
C TRP A 74 4.48 -1.49 -12.85
N PHE A 75 3.95 -2.69 -12.65
CA PHE A 75 2.61 -3.06 -13.10
C PHE A 75 1.81 -3.75 -12.01
N ASN A 76 0.48 -3.60 -12.09
CA ASN A 76 -0.43 -4.18 -11.11
C ASN A 76 -1.07 -5.46 -11.65
N GLN A 77 -1.24 -6.44 -10.77
CA GLN A 77 -2.02 -7.65 -11.01
C GLN A 77 -2.96 -7.87 -9.83
N ASN A 78 -4.26 -7.83 -10.10
CA ASN A 78 -5.31 -7.96 -9.11
C ASN A 78 -6.06 -9.27 -9.26
N ASP A 79 -6.90 -9.61 -8.29
CA ASP A 79 -7.76 -10.78 -8.29
C ASP A 79 -8.82 -10.78 -9.41
N THR A 80 -8.96 -9.69 -10.16
CA THR A 80 -9.79 -9.59 -11.37
C THR A 80 -9.44 -10.65 -12.41
N VAL A 81 -8.21 -11.16 -12.44
CA VAL A 81 -7.80 -12.28 -13.28
C VAL A 81 -8.53 -13.59 -12.93
N MET A 82 -9.15 -13.66 -11.74
CA MET A 82 -9.95 -14.79 -11.26
C MET A 82 -11.42 -14.42 -11.04
N GLY A 83 -11.84 -13.22 -11.48
CA GLY A 83 -13.20 -12.72 -11.34
C GLY A 83 -13.46 -11.89 -10.08
N GLY A 84 -12.46 -11.65 -9.24
CA GLY A 84 -12.54 -10.71 -8.11
C GLY A 84 -12.76 -9.26 -8.56
N VAL A 85 -12.97 -8.37 -7.62
CA VAL A 85 -13.26 -6.95 -7.87
C VAL A 85 -12.34 -5.99 -7.12
N SER A 86 -11.23 -6.50 -6.60
CA SER A 86 -10.19 -5.64 -6.04
C SER A 86 -9.55 -4.80 -7.14
N ASP A 87 -9.17 -3.56 -6.81
CA ASP A 87 -8.46 -2.65 -7.70
C ASP A 87 -7.21 -2.08 -7.06
N SER A 88 -6.22 -1.79 -7.87
CA SER A 88 -5.01 -1.09 -7.43
C SER A 88 -4.31 -0.36 -8.56
N ALA A 89 -3.54 0.64 -8.18
CA ALA A 89 -2.63 1.37 -9.05
C ALA A 89 -1.27 1.54 -8.38
N SER A 90 -0.23 1.61 -9.20
CA SER A 90 1.11 2.02 -8.81
C SER A 90 1.44 3.31 -9.54
N THR A 91 1.70 4.37 -8.78
CA THR A 91 1.94 5.71 -9.32
C THR A 91 3.16 6.34 -8.65
N TRP A 92 3.85 7.20 -9.38
CA TRP A 92 4.89 8.02 -8.78
C TRP A 92 4.29 9.29 -8.17
N VAL A 93 4.58 9.54 -6.89
CA VAL A 93 4.16 10.76 -6.17
C VAL A 93 5.31 11.20 -5.28
N ASP A 94 5.76 12.43 -5.47
CA ASP A 94 6.72 13.13 -4.59
C ASP A 94 7.97 12.30 -4.22
N GLY A 95 8.53 11.55 -5.19
CA GLY A 95 9.73 10.75 -4.95
C GLY A 95 9.47 9.36 -4.39
N GLN A 96 8.25 8.86 -4.50
CA GLN A 96 7.85 7.56 -3.99
C GLN A 96 7.04 6.76 -5.01
N LEU A 97 7.19 5.44 -5.00
CA LEU A 97 6.23 4.52 -5.61
C LEU A 97 5.05 4.36 -4.65
N VAL A 98 3.89 4.90 -5.02
CA VAL A 98 2.66 4.75 -4.25
C VAL A 98 1.85 3.60 -4.84
N PHE A 99 1.74 2.50 -4.09
CA PHE A 99 0.87 1.38 -4.37
C PHE A 99 -0.38 1.50 -3.52
N SER A 100 -1.51 1.78 -4.15
CA SER A 100 -2.79 2.04 -3.47
C SER A 100 -3.97 1.45 -4.23
N GLY A 101 -5.11 1.33 -3.54
CA GLY A 101 -6.32 0.79 -4.13
C GLY A 101 -7.37 0.39 -3.10
N ASN A 102 -8.21 -0.57 -3.45
CA ASN A 102 -9.25 -1.12 -2.57
C ASN A 102 -9.30 -2.65 -2.71
N LEU A 103 -9.05 -3.35 -1.62
CA LEU A 103 -9.14 -4.81 -1.57
C LEU A 103 -10.56 -5.25 -1.22
N SER A 104 -11.13 -6.14 -2.03
CA SER A 104 -12.46 -6.75 -1.83
C SER A 104 -12.36 -8.27 -1.77
N LEU A 105 -13.25 -8.90 -0.99
CA LEU A 105 -13.40 -10.36 -0.96
C LEU A 105 -14.54 -10.85 -1.86
N ASP A 106 -15.24 -9.95 -2.53
CA ASP A 106 -16.34 -10.29 -3.41
C ASP A 106 -15.84 -11.16 -4.58
N ASN A 107 -16.70 -12.06 -5.04
CA ASN A 107 -16.42 -12.98 -6.15
C ASN A 107 -15.16 -13.84 -5.97
N ASN A 108 -14.85 -14.24 -4.74
CA ASN A 108 -13.63 -14.95 -4.35
C ASN A 108 -12.35 -14.14 -4.59
N GLY A 109 -12.44 -12.81 -4.56
CA GLY A 109 -11.30 -11.91 -4.54
C GLY A 109 -10.51 -12.02 -3.25
N GLY A 110 -9.57 -11.11 -3.04
CA GLY A 110 -8.84 -11.01 -1.79
C GLY A 110 -7.35 -10.71 -1.93
N PHE A 111 -6.89 -10.29 -3.12
CA PHE A 111 -5.53 -9.78 -3.26
C PHE A 111 -5.43 -8.65 -4.29
N THR A 112 -4.44 -7.81 -4.07
CA THR A 112 -3.88 -6.89 -5.05
C THR A 112 -2.36 -7.02 -5.02
N SER A 113 -1.71 -6.73 -6.14
CA SER A 113 -0.25 -6.78 -6.20
C SER A 113 0.32 -5.78 -7.19
N THR A 114 1.59 -5.43 -6.94
CA THR A 114 2.42 -4.66 -7.87
C THR A 114 3.78 -5.33 -8.01
N PHE A 115 4.32 -5.32 -9.23
CA PHE A 115 5.61 -5.91 -9.54
C PHE A 115 6.48 -4.93 -10.30
N GLY A 116 7.75 -4.88 -9.91
CA GLY A 116 8.76 -4.21 -10.71
C GLY A 116 9.09 -4.97 -11.99
N PRO A 117 9.93 -4.38 -12.85
CA PRO A 117 10.41 -5.04 -14.05
C PRO A 117 11.24 -6.29 -13.71
N ILE A 118 11.33 -7.21 -14.67
CA ILE A 118 12.38 -8.24 -14.64
C ILE A 118 13.70 -7.52 -14.85
N ASN A 119 14.63 -7.69 -13.90
CA ASN A 119 15.90 -6.96 -13.89
C ASN A 119 17.07 -7.94 -13.73
N ASP A 120 17.89 -8.06 -14.76
CA ASP A 120 19.05 -8.93 -14.83
C ASP A 120 20.25 -8.43 -14.01
N GLN A 121 20.17 -7.22 -13.46
CA GLN A 121 21.17 -6.68 -12.53
C GLN A 121 20.92 -7.12 -11.08
N LEU A 122 19.70 -7.56 -10.73
CA LEU A 122 19.38 -7.95 -9.36
C LEU A 122 20.34 -8.99 -8.78
N PRO A 123 20.77 -10.05 -9.50
CA PRO A 123 21.75 -10.99 -8.97
C PRO A 123 23.08 -10.34 -8.56
N THR A 124 23.52 -9.37 -9.33
CA THR A 124 24.77 -8.64 -9.05
C THR A 124 24.58 -7.67 -7.86
N LEU A 125 23.48 -6.91 -7.86
CA LEU A 125 23.16 -5.94 -6.82
C LEU A 125 22.88 -6.60 -5.47
N MET A 126 22.39 -7.83 -5.48
CA MET A 126 22.07 -8.60 -4.27
C MET A 126 23.21 -9.52 -3.81
N SER A 127 24.37 -9.44 -4.46
CA SER A 127 25.53 -10.27 -4.08
C SER A 127 25.98 -9.97 -2.65
N GLY A 128 25.97 -10.99 -1.80
CA GLY A 128 26.35 -10.88 -0.39
C GLY A 128 25.28 -10.25 0.50
N ALA A 129 24.07 -9.95 -0.02
CA ALA A 129 22.98 -9.43 0.78
C ALA A 129 22.50 -10.46 1.81
N GLU A 130 22.24 -9.99 3.01
CA GLU A 130 21.62 -10.78 4.09
C GLU A 130 20.16 -10.39 4.32
N ALA A 131 19.78 -9.16 3.96
CA ALA A 131 18.43 -8.67 4.05
C ALA A 131 18.08 -7.74 2.89
N ILE A 132 16.77 -7.59 2.63
CA ILE A 132 16.21 -6.47 1.88
C ILE A 132 15.64 -5.47 2.88
N VAL A 133 15.87 -4.20 2.62
CA VAL A 133 15.31 -3.10 3.40
C VAL A 133 14.39 -2.30 2.51
N VAL A 134 13.14 -2.16 2.93
CA VAL A 134 12.13 -1.35 2.26
C VAL A 134 11.92 -0.09 3.10
N THR A 135 12.27 1.08 2.57
CA THR A 135 11.94 2.37 3.18
C THR A 135 10.58 2.78 2.71
N ALA A 136 9.58 2.81 3.60
CA ALA A 136 8.21 3.09 3.21
C ALA A 136 7.39 3.73 4.34
N ARG A 137 6.36 4.48 3.94
CA ARG A 137 5.26 4.95 4.77
C ARG A 137 4.01 4.15 4.40
N GLY A 138 3.38 3.48 5.35
CA GLY A 138 2.19 2.68 5.10
C GLY A 138 0.98 3.15 5.90
N ASP A 139 -0.06 2.34 5.86
CA ASP A 139 -1.39 2.58 6.44
C ASP A 139 -1.70 1.72 7.67
N GLY A 140 -0.70 1.02 8.22
CA GLY A 140 -0.87 0.09 9.34
C GLY A 140 -1.24 -1.33 8.93
N LYS A 141 -1.40 -1.60 7.63
CA LYS A 141 -1.66 -2.95 7.13
C LYS A 141 -0.39 -3.78 7.02
N THR A 142 -0.58 -5.08 6.89
CA THR A 142 0.47 -6.05 6.63
C THR A 142 0.60 -6.27 5.13
N TYR A 143 1.72 -5.87 4.58
CA TYR A 143 2.09 -6.14 3.20
C TYR A 143 2.97 -7.38 3.12
N LEU A 144 3.04 -7.96 1.93
CA LEU A 144 3.88 -9.10 1.64
C LEU A 144 4.84 -8.71 0.53
N MET A 145 6.14 -8.83 0.78
CA MET A 145 7.14 -8.74 -0.25
C MET A 145 7.33 -10.09 -0.92
N GLN A 146 7.35 -10.10 -2.26
CA GLN A 146 7.69 -11.28 -3.05
C GLN A 146 9.01 -11.08 -3.77
N ILE A 147 9.86 -12.10 -3.70
CA ILE A 147 11.02 -12.31 -4.56
C ILE A 147 10.66 -13.40 -5.55
N ARG A 148 10.96 -13.18 -6.84
CA ARG A 148 10.78 -14.18 -7.88
C ARG A 148 12.09 -14.42 -8.61
N ASN A 149 12.46 -15.68 -8.74
CA ASN A 149 13.60 -16.10 -9.55
C ASN A 149 13.24 -16.20 -11.04
N TYR A 150 14.24 -16.28 -11.90
CA TYR A 150 14.03 -16.46 -13.35
C TYR A 150 13.31 -17.75 -13.73
N ASP A 151 13.37 -18.80 -12.89
CA ASP A 151 12.66 -20.06 -13.06
C ASP A 151 11.23 -20.04 -12.51
N ASN A 152 10.74 -18.86 -12.07
CA ASN A 152 9.47 -18.64 -11.40
C ASN A 152 9.35 -19.20 -9.97
N THR A 153 10.43 -19.68 -9.35
CA THR A 153 10.41 -19.94 -7.90
C THR A 153 10.10 -18.64 -7.16
N ARG A 154 9.22 -18.71 -6.17
CA ARG A 154 8.74 -17.54 -5.41
C ARG A 154 9.05 -17.69 -3.94
N TYR A 155 9.45 -16.58 -3.34
CA TYR A 155 9.68 -16.45 -1.91
C TYR A 155 8.93 -15.25 -1.40
N ILE A 156 8.35 -15.35 -0.20
CA ILE A 156 7.54 -14.28 0.39
C ILE A 156 7.95 -14.02 1.83
N GLN A 157 7.85 -12.77 2.24
CA GLN A 157 7.92 -12.36 3.62
C GLN A 157 6.91 -11.25 3.91
N ARG A 158 6.22 -11.34 5.06
CA ARG A 158 5.26 -10.33 5.50
C ARG A 158 5.94 -9.30 6.37
N PHE A 159 5.49 -8.05 6.25
CA PHE A 159 5.86 -6.96 7.15
C PHE A 159 4.66 -6.07 7.42
N THR A 160 4.48 -5.66 8.66
CA THR A 160 3.38 -4.77 9.06
C THR A 160 3.89 -3.34 9.12
N THR A 161 3.21 -2.45 8.41
CA THR A 161 3.56 -1.04 8.39
C THR A 161 3.05 -0.31 9.63
N VAL A 162 3.66 0.83 9.93
CA VAL A 162 3.14 1.77 10.93
C VAL A 162 2.42 2.89 10.19
N ALA A 163 1.16 3.14 10.56
CA ALA A 163 0.33 4.12 9.86
C ALA A 163 0.99 5.51 9.89
N ASP A 164 1.08 6.13 8.71
CA ASP A 164 1.60 7.48 8.46
C ASP A 164 3.05 7.72 8.91
N VAL A 165 3.81 6.65 9.21
CA VAL A 165 5.23 6.75 9.58
C VAL A 165 6.10 6.17 8.50
N GLU A 166 7.02 6.97 7.95
CA GLU A 166 8.08 6.48 7.07
C GLU A 166 9.21 5.88 7.91
N GLN A 167 9.55 4.63 7.64
CA GLN A 167 10.64 3.92 8.29
C GLN A 167 11.18 2.78 7.44
N ASP A 168 12.28 2.22 7.90
CA ASP A 168 12.88 1.02 7.31
C ASP A 168 12.23 -0.25 7.82
N TYR A 169 11.81 -1.11 6.90
CA TYR A 169 11.36 -2.47 7.17
C TYR A 169 12.46 -3.42 6.71
N VAL A 170 13.17 -4.00 7.66
CA VAL A 170 14.26 -4.95 7.39
C VAL A 170 13.68 -6.35 7.23
N LEU A 171 13.94 -6.97 6.09
CA LEU A 171 13.43 -8.29 5.70
C LEU A 171 14.62 -9.24 5.48
N PRO A 172 15.03 -10.01 6.49
CA PRO A 172 16.14 -10.96 6.37
C PRO A 172 15.83 -12.00 5.28
N LEU A 173 16.79 -12.28 4.39
CA LEU A 173 16.61 -13.27 3.33
C LEU A 173 16.34 -14.68 3.88
N ALA A 174 16.85 -14.99 5.05
CA ALA A 174 16.64 -16.26 5.74
C ALA A 174 15.18 -16.49 6.19
N ASP A 175 14.40 -15.40 6.35
CA ASP A 175 13.01 -15.46 6.84
C ASP A 175 11.99 -15.50 5.68
N PHE A 176 12.45 -15.46 4.44
CA PHE A 176 11.55 -15.64 3.30
C PHE A 176 11.18 -17.11 3.12
N GLU A 177 9.89 -17.36 3.01
CA GLU A 177 9.32 -18.69 2.78
C GLU A 177 9.11 -18.93 1.29
N SER A 178 9.59 -20.08 0.78
CA SER A 178 9.27 -20.51 -0.58
C SER A 178 7.79 -20.89 -0.69
N VAL A 179 7.14 -20.44 -1.77
CA VAL A 179 5.69 -20.66 -1.98
C VAL A 179 5.39 -21.13 -3.40
N ASP A 180 4.26 -21.81 -3.53
CA ASP A 180 3.67 -22.13 -4.84
C ASP A 180 2.96 -20.91 -5.47
N TRP A 181 2.34 -21.10 -6.62
CA TRP A 181 1.64 -20.03 -7.33
C TRP A 181 0.37 -19.52 -6.61
N ARG A 182 -0.12 -20.25 -5.61
CA ARG A 182 -1.22 -19.86 -4.72
C ARG A 182 -0.74 -19.19 -3.43
N LEU A 183 0.56 -18.93 -3.33
CA LEU A 183 1.22 -18.41 -2.14
C LEU A 183 1.12 -19.38 -0.92
N SER A 184 0.95 -20.68 -1.17
CA SER A 184 1.02 -21.71 -0.13
C SER A 184 2.48 -22.10 0.11
N VAL A 185 2.89 -22.14 1.38
CA VAL A 185 4.28 -22.44 1.76
C VAL A 185 4.65 -23.86 1.31
N ILE A 186 5.82 -23.99 0.69
CA ILE A 186 6.41 -25.26 0.28
C ILE A 186 7.39 -25.72 1.39
N PRO A 187 7.05 -26.78 2.16
CA PRO A 187 7.91 -27.24 3.24
C PRO A 187 9.28 -27.73 2.74
N ASN A 188 10.33 -27.43 3.49
CA ASN A 188 11.71 -27.84 3.19
C ASN A 188 12.22 -27.43 1.80
N ALA A 189 11.71 -26.32 1.28
CA ALA A 189 12.21 -25.75 0.03
C ALA A 189 13.66 -25.24 0.18
N THR A 190 14.33 -25.10 -0.95
CA THR A 190 15.68 -24.52 -0.99
C THR A 190 15.60 -23.04 -0.56
N PRO A 191 16.51 -22.55 0.28
CA PRO A 191 16.66 -21.14 0.59
C PRO A 191 16.86 -20.29 -0.67
N ILE A 192 16.65 -18.97 -0.53
CA ILE A 192 16.88 -18.01 -1.62
C ILE A 192 18.34 -18.11 -2.08
N ASP A 193 18.50 -18.24 -3.39
CA ASP A 193 19.78 -18.03 -4.08
C ASP A 193 19.75 -16.65 -4.77
N THR A 194 20.50 -15.70 -4.21
CA THR A 194 20.52 -14.33 -4.71
C THR A 194 20.99 -14.22 -6.17
N THR A 195 21.72 -15.24 -6.68
CA THR A 195 22.21 -15.27 -8.07
C THR A 195 21.11 -15.56 -9.10
N THR A 196 19.92 -15.94 -8.67
CA THR A 196 18.80 -16.31 -9.55
C THR A 196 17.61 -15.36 -9.47
N ILE A 197 17.69 -14.32 -8.64
CA ILE A 197 16.60 -13.35 -8.45
C ILE A 197 16.42 -12.51 -9.70
N GLY A 198 15.19 -12.45 -10.21
CA GLY A 198 14.85 -11.69 -11.42
C GLY A 198 13.82 -10.59 -11.21
N GLN A 199 13.01 -10.63 -10.15
CA GLN A 199 11.92 -9.69 -9.96
C GLN A 199 11.55 -9.53 -8.48
N LEU A 200 11.15 -8.30 -8.10
CA LEU A 200 10.58 -7.97 -6.79
C LEU A 200 9.14 -7.49 -6.96
N GLY A 201 8.32 -7.68 -5.93
CA GLY A 201 6.96 -7.20 -5.93
C GLY A 201 6.35 -7.14 -4.53
N PHE A 202 5.18 -6.52 -4.45
CA PHE A 202 4.42 -6.39 -3.22
C PHE A 202 2.99 -6.88 -3.42
N TYR A 203 2.42 -7.42 -2.36
CA TYR A 203 1.00 -7.80 -2.29
C TYR A 203 0.35 -7.17 -1.07
N LEU A 204 -0.93 -6.87 -1.22
CA LEU A 204 -1.87 -6.81 -0.12
C LEU A 204 -2.84 -7.97 -0.25
N LEU A 205 -2.96 -8.76 0.83
CA LEU A 205 -3.83 -9.94 0.90
C LEU A 205 -4.24 -10.21 2.36
N ASP A 206 -4.46 -11.46 2.75
CA ASP A 206 -4.80 -11.86 4.13
C ASP A 206 -6.14 -11.26 4.61
N LYS A 207 -7.09 -11.08 3.68
CA LYS A 207 -8.46 -10.56 3.93
C LYS A 207 -8.50 -9.15 4.52
N GLN A 208 -7.50 -8.33 4.24
CA GLN A 208 -7.42 -6.94 4.71
C GLN A 208 -8.27 -6.00 3.84
N VAL A 209 -9.59 -6.19 3.88
CA VAL A 209 -10.59 -5.49 3.06
C VAL A 209 -10.53 -3.99 3.23
N GLY A 210 -10.87 -3.27 2.16
CA GLY A 210 -11.02 -1.82 2.13
C GLY A 210 -9.86 -1.09 1.48
N PRO A 211 -9.84 0.23 1.57
CA PRO A 211 -8.80 1.06 0.98
C PRO A 211 -7.44 0.76 1.63
N PHE A 212 -6.38 0.91 0.83
CA PHE A 212 -5.02 0.72 1.29
C PHE A 212 -4.07 1.67 0.55
N GLU A 213 -2.95 1.97 1.19
CA GLU A 213 -1.86 2.72 0.60
C GLU A 213 -0.52 2.40 1.28
N ILE A 214 0.49 2.16 0.46
CA ILE A 214 1.89 2.16 0.87
C ILE A 214 2.70 3.01 -0.11
N ALA A 215 3.47 3.96 0.41
CA ALA A 215 4.37 4.82 -0.34
C ALA A 215 5.81 4.38 -0.06
N ILE A 216 6.50 3.89 -1.08
CA ILE A 216 7.82 3.30 -0.98
C ILE A 216 8.84 4.29 -1.55
N SER A 217 9.81 4.71 -0.73
CA SER A 217 10.87 5.64 -1.13
C SER A 217 12.04 4.92 -1.78
N SER A 218 12.41 3.73 -1.25
CA SER A 218 13.51 2.92 -1.80
C SER A 218 13.42 1.45 -1.39
N ILE A 219 14.08 0.63 -2.18
CA ILE A 219 14.37 -0.78 -1.86
C ILE A 219 15.88 -0.95 -1.98
N ARG A 220 16.53 -1.47 -0.92
CA ARG A 220 17.97 -1.68 -0.88
C ARG A 220 18.32 -3.00 -0.21
N THR A 221 19.55 -3.45 -0.41
CA THR A 221 20.10 -4.57 0.36
C THR A 221 20.72 -4.07 1.68
N SER A 222 20.90 -4.98 2.60
CA SER A 222 21.75 -4.80 3.78
C SER A 222 22.71 -5.99 3.89
N ILE A 223 23.97 -5.69 4.22
CA ILE A 223 25.03 -6.64 4.57
C ILE A 223 25.34 -6.39 6.04
N ASN A 224 25.33 -7.40 6.87
CA ASN A 224 25.74 -7.29 8.30
C ASN A 224 27.24 -7.16 8.44
#